data_59a0f2b9031a207c21b458de01a876fc
#
_entry.id   59a0f2b9031a207c21b458de01a876fc
#
_cell.length_a   1.000
_cell.length_b   1.000
_cell.length_c   1.000
_cell.angle_alpha   90.00
_cell.angle_beta   90.00
_cell.angle_gamma   90.00
#
_symmetry.space_group_name_H-M   'P 1'
#
loop_
_entity.id
_entity.type
_entity.pdbx_description
1 polymer ?
#
loop_
_entity_poly.entity_id
_entity_poly.type
_entity_poly.pdbx_seq_one_letter_code
_entity_poly.pdbx_strand_id
1 'polypeptide(L)'
;MDTDWDATLIKSRRTHYSLLLFSLLILNACGGGGGGGSSDNNRSPFINNSSSDYDVQENQPEAFAGTAGDPDGDQISFGLSGTDASNFSIDSSGDVSFNTAPDFENPADEGADNTYELTVSVSDGSLSAAKSFTVTITDDPSDNPNTEPTCDVYITEGDIAIQNAEQCEMTRGGLFREFIKYVPQSINANNESAPIVFVLRGYTNYDDWIFDDSNFQTQADEYGLILIFPQGSIYQPTQATHWNVGGWTSQSTTDDIDFIDSIIDYLDGNYLVNLNRIYSTGMSNGGFMSYVLSLIHI
;
A
#
# COMPACT_ATOMS: atom_id res chain seq x y z
N MET A 1 -28.50 37.97 0.99
CA MET A 1 -28.87 36.56 1.21
C MET A 1 -27.60 35.83 1.45
N ASP A 2 -27.21 35.82 2.75
CA ASP A 2 -26.03 35.13 3.22
C ASP A 2 -26.34 33.63 3.32
N THR A 3 -25.47 32.80 2.78
CA THR A 3 -25.46 31.38 3.10
C THR A 3 -24.05 30.99 3.54
N ASP A 4 -23.85 31.10 4.86
CA ASP A 4 -22.76 30.47 5.62
C ASP A 4 -22.88 28.94 5.48
N TRP A 5 -21.79 28.29 5.03
CA TRP A 5 -21.59 26.87 5.18
C TRP A 5 -20.63 26.61 6.31
N ASP A 6 -21.21 26.25 7.44
CA ASP A 6 -20.51 25.87 8.66
C ASP A 6 -19.94 24.45 8.51
N ALA A 7 -18.61 24.35 8.55
CA ALA A 7 -17.89 23.10 8.51
C ALA A 7 -17.91 22.43 9.90
N THR A 8 -18.91 21.60 10.16
CA THR A 8 -19.03 20.84 11.41
C THR A 8 -18.15 19.59 11.36
N LEU A 9 -17.06 19.65 12.09
CA LEU A 9 -16.19 18.53 12.46
C LEU A 9 -16.99 17.36 13.08
N ILE A 10 -17.06 16.23 12.39
CA ILE A 10 -17.56 14.98 12.93
C ILE A 10 -16.45 14.33 13.75
N LYS A 11 -16.47 14.56 15.06
CA LYS A 11 -15.68 13.78 16.02
C LYS A 11 -16.35 12.42 16.21
N SER A 12 -15.69 11.38 15.72
CA SER A 12 -16.04 9.99 16.06
C SER A 12 -15.89 9.75 17.55
N ARG A 13 -16.99 9.50 18.23
CA ARG A 13 -17.02 9.02 19.62
C ARG A 13 -16.81 7.51 19.60
N ARG A 14 -15.64 7.05 20.03
CA ARG A 14 -15.45 5.66 20.44
C ARG A 14 -16.22 5.43 21.74
N THR A 15 -17.23 4.60 21.69
CA THR A 15 -17.98 4.13 22.86
C THR A 15 -17.21 2.94 23.44
N HIS A 16 -16.58 3.14 24.59
CA HIS A 16 -16.04 2.05 25.40
C HIS A 16 -17.20 1.33 26.08
N TYR A 17 -17.44 0.09 25.72
CA TYR A 17 -18.26 -0.80 26.51
C TYR A 17 -17.39 -1.42 27.61
N SER A 18 -17.57 -0.91 28.84
CA SER A 18 -17.02 -1.51 30.04
C SER A 18 -17.96 -2.65 30.48
N LEU A 19 -17.51 -3.89 30.27
CA LEU A 19 -18.23 -5.05 30.82
C LEU A 19 -17.84 -5.20 32.28
N LEU A 20 -18.74 -4.83 33.19
CA LEU A 20 -18.63 -5.14 34.61
C LEU A 20 -18.96 -6.63 34.82
N LEU A 21 -17.94 -7.44 35.03
CA LEU A 21 -18.09 -8.80 35.52
C LEU A 21 -18.32 -8.75 37.05
N PHE A 22 -19.53 -9.11 37.48
CA PHE A 22 -19.85 -9.35 38.86
C PHE A 22 -19.24 -10.69 39.32
N SER A 23 -18.20 -10.62 40.17
CA SER A 23 -17.69 -11.81 40.87
C SER A 23 -18.64 -12.16 41.99
N LEU A 24 -19.30 -13.30 41.86
CA LEU A 24 -20.03 -13.91 42.95
C LEU A 24 -19.08 -14.78 43.77
N LEU A 25 -18.65 -14.25 44.92
CA LEU A 25 -17.88 -14.99 45.92
C LEU A 25 -18.81 -15.96 46.63
N ILE A 26 -18.68 -17.26 46.40
CA ILE A 26 -19.28 -18.28 47.24
C ILE A 26 -18.18 -18.84 48.14
N LEU A 27 -18.17 -18.40 49.39
CA LEU A 27 -17.45 -19.08 50.46
C LEU A 27 -18.21 -20.35 50.83
N ASN A 28 -17.60 -21.50 50.61
CA ASN A 28 -17.94 -22.73 51.30
C ASN A 28 -16.74 -23.20 52.09
N ALA A 29 -16.80 -22.99 53.39
CA ALA A 29 -15.90 -23.62 54.34
C ALA A 29 -16.59 -24.89 54.87
N CYS A 30 -15.90 -25.99 54.83
CA CYS A 30 -15.86 -27.03 55.83
C CYS A 30 -15.13 -28.28 55.26
N GLY A 31 -14.00 -28.64 55.73
CA GLY A 31 -13.67 -29.43 56.84
C GLY A 31 -13.62 -30.92 56.55
N GLY A 32 -12.44 -31.57 56.74
CA GLY A 32 -12.40 -32.99 56.98
C GLY A 32 -11.38 -33.78 56.14
N GLY A 33 -10.30 -34.17 56.75
CA GLY A 33 -9.17 -34.88 56.21
C GLY A 33 -9.46 -36.27 55.64
N GLY A 34 -8.56 -36.71 54.79
CA GLY A 34 -8.47 -38.03 54.21
C GLY A 34 -7.31 -38.05 53.25
N GLY A 35 -6.15 -38.57 53.67
CA GLY A 35 -5.01 -38.82 52.81
C GLY A 35 -5.40 -39.85 51.74
N GLY A 36 -5.34 -39.41 50.51
CA GLY A 36 -5.40 -40.23 49.30
C GLY A 36 -4.43 -39.58 48.33
N GLY A 37 -3.33 -40.26 48.01
CA GLY A 37 -2.41 -39.82 46.99
C GLY A 37 -3.15 -39.66 45.67
N SER A 38 -3.54 -38.45 45.38
CA SER A 38 -3.89 -38.05 44.03
C SER A 38 -2.60 -38.09 43.22
N SER A 39 -2.44 -39.08 42.37
CA SER A 39 -1.59 -38.87 41.25
C SER A 39 -2.23 -37.70 40.46
N ASP A 40 -1.81 -36.51 40.72
CA ASP A 40 -2.14 -35.37 39.91
C ASP A 40 -1.65 -35.70 38.48
N ASN A 41 -2.59 -36.19 37.64
CA ASN A 41 -2.30 -36.42 36.24
C ASN A 41 -2.27 -35.05 35.57
N ASN A 42 -1.14 -34.34 35.80
CA ASN A 42 -0.89 -33.10 35.10
C ASN A 42 -0.93 -33.37 33.58
N ARG A 43 -1.73 -32.64 32.88
CA ARG A 43 -1.91 -32.72 31.43
C ARG A 43 -1.17 -31.55 30.77
N SER A 44 -0.56 -31.81 29.63
CA SER A 44 0.17 -30.77 28.91
C SER A 44 -0.73 -29.60 28.51
N PRO A 45 -0.22 -28.37 28.62
CA PRO A 45 -0.88 -27.21 28.02
C PRO A 45 -1.00 -27.38 26.50
N PHE A 46 -1.83 -26.58 25.86
CA PHE A 46 -2.07 -26.63 24.43
C PHE A 46 -2.13 -25.24 23.81
N ILE A 47 -1.75 -25.14 22.51
CA ILE A 47 -1.90 -23.94 21.69
C ILE A 47 -3.10 -24.16 20.78
N ASN A 48 -4.09 -23.24 20.83
CA ASN A 48 -5.39 -23.38 20.19
C ASN A 48 -5.60 -22.47 18.97
N ASN A 49 -4.55 -21.84 18.45
CA ASN A 49 -4.66 -21.06 17.23
C ASN A 49 -5.17 -21.93 16.07
N SER A 50 -6.22 -21.49 15.40
CA SER A 50 -6.81 -22.20 14.26
C SER A 50 -5.92 -22.15 13.00
N SER A 51 -5.15 -21.05 12.84
CA SER A 51 -4.16 -20.91 11.77
C SER A 51 -2.74 -21.07 12.30
N SER A 52 -1.81 -21.36 11.40
CA SER A 52 -0.37 -21.27 11.60
C SER A 52 0.26 -20.22 10.68
N ASP A 53 -0.53 -19.67 9.76
CA ASP A 53 -0.06 -18.74 8.74
C ASP A 53 -0.87 -17.45 8.85
N TYR A 54 -0.16 -16.32 8.89
CA TYR A 54 -0.72 -14.99 9.06
C TYR A 54 -0.10 -14.03 8.04
N ASP A 55 -0.95 -13.27 7.34
CA ASP A 55 -0.55 -12.15 6.52
C ASP A 55 -0.69 -10.87 7.34
N VAL A 56 0.37 -10.09 7.41
CA VAL A 56 0.44 -8.82 8.17
C VAL A 56 0.91 -7.74 7.23
N GLN A 57 0.15 -6.64 7.15
CA GLN A 57 0.63 -5.47 6.41
C GLN A 57 1.81 -4.86 7.16
N GLU A 58 2.83 -4.43 6.43
CA GLU A 58 3.96 -3.73 7.02
C GLU A 58 3.54 -2.48 7.83
N ASN A 59 4.49 -1.88 8.55
CA ASN A 59 4.26 -0.74 9.43
C ASN A 59 3.30 -1.03 10.61
N GLN A 60 2.90 -2.30 10.81
CA GLN A 60 2.07 -2.74 11.93
C GLN A 60 2.92 -3.56 12.90
N PRO A 61 2.95 -3.21 14.21
CA PRO A 61 3.72 -3.98 15.18
C PRO A 61 3.03 -5.30 15.60
N GLU A 62 1.71 -5.42 15.48
CA GLU A 62 0.96 -6.61 15.86
C GLU A 62 1.11 -7.72 14.81
N ALA A 63 1.60 -8.90 15.21
CA ALA A 63 1.70 -10.05 14.32
C ALA A 63 0.43 -10.93 14.39
N PHE A 64 0.15 -11.51 15.54
CA PHE A 64 -1.07 -12.30 15.78
C PHE A 64 -1.35 -12.49 17.26
N ALA A 65 -2.63 -12.73 17.60
CA ALA A 65 -3.03 -13.11 18.94
C ALA A 65 -2.81 -14.62 19.16
N GLY A 66 -2.03 -14.96 20.16
CA GLY A 66 -1.85 -16.34 20.60
C GLY A 66 -3.01 -16.77 21.47
N THR A 67 -3.46 -18.02 21.30
CA THR A 67 -4.44 -18.65 22.18
C THR A 67 -3.89 -19.96 22.69
N ALA A 68 -3.83 -20.08 24.03
CA ALA A 68 -3.38 -21.29 24.69
C ALA A 68 -4.18 -21.55 25.96
N GLY A 69 -4.10 -22.73 26.48
CA GLY A 69 -4.76 -23.10 27.72
C GLY A 69 -4.12 -24.33 28.34
N ASP A 70 -4.50 -24.57 29.58
CA ASP A 70 -4.15 -25.77 30.31
C ASP A 70 -5.41 -26.54 30.70
N PRO A 71 -5.46 -27.87 30.48
CA PRO A 71 -6.65 -28.67 30.81
C PRO A 71 -6.93 -28.81 32.31
N ASP A 72 -5.90 -28.58 33.14
CA ASP A 72 -6.03 -28.67 34.61
C ASP A 72 -6.22 -27.27 35.22
N GLY A 73 -6.10 -26.22 34.40
CA GLY A 73 -6.25 -24.83 34.82
C GLY A 73 -4.97 -24.25 35.43
N ASP A 74 -3.84 -24.91 35.21
CA ASP A 74 -2.53 -24.43 35.69
C ASP A 74 -2.11 -23.13 34.98
N GLN A 75 -1.26 -22.36 35.67
CA GLN A 75 -0.73 -21.13 35.10
C GLN A 75 0.28 -21.47 34.01
N ILE A 76 0.07 -20.96 32.82
CA ILE A 76 0.96 -21.16 31.70
C ILE A 76 1.90 -19.96 31.46
N SER A 77 3.05 -20.25 30.89
CA SER A 77 4.04 -19.27 30.43
C SER A 77 4.36 -19.49 28.97
N PHE A 78 4.65 -18.40 28.26
CA PHE A 78 4.95 -18.41 26.84
C PHE A 78 6.42 -18.22 26.56
N GLY A 79 6.90 -18.73 25.41
CA GLY A 79 8.23 -18.52 24.91
C GLY A 79 8.26 -18.54 23.38
N LEU A 80 9.26 -17.86 22.81
CA LEU A 80 9.53 -17.82 21.37
C LEU A 80 10.84 -18.51 21.05
N SER A 81 10.87 -19.20 19.92
CA SER A 81 12.07 -19.79 19.30
C SER A 81 11.84 -19.88 17.78
N GLY A 82 12.87 -20.26 17.04
CA GLY A 82 12.83 -20.31 15.56
C GLY A 82 13.77 -19.31 14.95
N THR A 83 13.89 -19.38 13.64
CA THR A 83 14.86 -18.61 12.85
C THR A 83 14.73 -17.12 13.08
N ASP A 84 13.49 -16.61 13.02
CA ASP A 84 13.20 -15.19 13.11
C ASP A 84 12.66 -14.74 14.47
N ALA A 85 12.67 -15.64 15.47
CA ALA A 85 12.12 -15.36 16.80
C ALA A 85 12.69 -14.09 17.47
N SER A 86 13.91 -13.69 17.12
CA SER A 86 14.55 -12.47 17.63
C SER A 86 13.88 -11.18 17.18
N ASN A 87 13.10 -11.22 16.09
CA ASN A 87 12.33 -10.08 15.58
C ASN A 87 11.02 -9.85 16.36
N PHE A 88 10.65 -10.77 17.25
CA PHE A 88 9.35 -10.76 17.93
C PHE A 88 9.48 -10.72 19.45
N SER A 89 8.42 -10.30 20.09
CA SER A 89 8.13 -10.47 21.50
C SER A 89 6.77 -11.14 21.68
N ILE A 90 6.60 -11.84 22.81
CA ILE A 90 5.34 -12.45 23.20
C ILE A 90 5.00 -11.99 24.62
N ASP A 91 3.76 -11.60 24.84
CA ASP A 91 3.31 -11.15 26.14
C ASP A 91 2.74 -12.31 27.01
N SER A 92 2.32 -12.00 28.22
CA SER A 92 1.74 -12.98 29.15
C SER A 92 0.36 -13.49 28.72
N SER A 93 -0.28 -12.85 27.76
CA SER A 93 -1.56 -13.29 27.14
C SER A 93 -1.32 -14.22 25.96
N GLY A 94 -0.10 -14.25 25.43
CA GLY A 94 0.29 -15.02 24.26
C GLY A 94 0.24 -14.21 22.96
N ASP A 95 0.01 -12.89 23.05
CA ASP A 95 0.00 -12.02 21.87
C ASP A 95 1.43 -11.78 21.37
N VAL A 96 1.64 -12.03 20.09
CA VAL A 96 2.92 -11.91 19.40
C VAL A 96 2.98 -10.61 18.63
N SER A 97 4.05 -9.85 18.85
CA SER A 97 4.28 -8.56 18.18
C SER A 97 5.70 -8.47 17.67
N PHE A 98 5.93 -7.73 16.60
CA PHE A 98 7.26 -7.35 16.15
C PHE A 98 7.92 -6.39 17.15
N ASN A 99 9.21 -6.54 17.37
CA ASN A 99 10.01 -5.60 18.18
C ASN A 99 10.19 -4.25 17.48
N THR A 100 10.24 -4.28 16.15
CA THR A 100 10.19 -3.12 15.25
C THR A 100 9.19 -3.47 14.16
N ALA A 101 8.28 -2.57 13.85
CA ALA A 101 7.32 -2.79 12.76
C ALA A 101 8.07 -3.19 11.48
N PRO A 102 7.62 -4.24 10.76
CA PRO A 102 8.29 -4.69 9.55
C PRO A 102 8.18 -3.66 8.43
N ASP A 103 9.16 -3.63 7.54
CA ASP A 103 9.30 -2.80 6.34
C ASP A 103 9.45 -3.77 5.17
N PHE A 104 8.49 -3.77 4.25
CA PHE A 104 8.44 -4.74 3.14
C PHE A 104 9.60 -4.57 2.16
N GLU A 105 10.03 -3.32 1.93
CA GLU A 105 11.16 -2.99 1.05
C GLU A 105 12.51 -3.33 1.67
N ASN A 106 12.55 -3.50 3.01
CA ASN A 106 13.79 -3.79 3.73
C ASN A 106 13.57 -4.94 4.73
N PRO A 107 13.32 -6.17 4.27
CA PRO A 107 12.99 -7.31 5.09
C PRO A 107 14.06 -7.60 6.15
N ALA A 108 13.63 -7.86 7.37
CA ALA A 108 14.52 -8.18 8.50
C ALA A 108 14.51 -9.68 8.89
N ASP A 109 13.77 -10.53 8.16
CA ASP A 109 13.81 -11.97 8.28
C ASP A 109 15.15 -12.53 7.75
N GLU A 110 15.55 -13.73 8.18
CA GLU A 110 16.82 -14.33 7.77
C GLU A 110 16.87 -14.66 6.28
N GLY A 111 15.71 -14.95 5.67
CA GLY A 111 15.55 -15.19 4.22
C GLY A 111 15.59 -13.94 3.36
N ALA A 112 15.33 -12.77 3.92
CA ALA A 112 15.06 -11.52 3.24
C ALA A 112 13.97 -11.67 2.15
N ASP A 113 12.92 -12.44 2.45
CA ASP A 113 11.81 -12.75 1.55
C ASP A 113 10.43 -12.35 2.13
N ASN A 114 10.44 -11.55 3.21
CA ASN A 114 9.24 -11.11 3.92
C ASN A 114 8.43 -12.25 4.57
N THR A 115 9.09 -13.40 4.82
CA THR A 115 8.49 -14.58 5.43
C THR A 115 9.21 -14.93 6.72
N TYR A 116 8.59 -14.67 7.86
CA TYR A 116 9.14 -14.90 9.19
C TYR A 116 8.69 -16.24 9.73
N GLU A 117 9.64 -17.08 10.17
CA GLU A 117 9.39 -18.39 10.76
C GLU A 117 9.69 -18.38 12.26
N LEU A 118 8.68 -18.68 13.08
CA LEU A 118 8.81 -18.74 14.53
C LEU A 118 8.03 -19.91 15.13
N THR A 119 8.41 -20.29 16.33
CA THR A 119 7.74 -21.32 17.13
C THR A 119 7.35 -20.73 18.48
N VAL A 120 6.05 -20.74 18.78
CA VAL A 120 5.51 -20.41 20.09
C VAL A 120 5.54 -21.69 20.94
N SER A 121 6.02 -21.58 22.15
CA SER A 121 5.95 -22.62 23.18
C SER A 121 5.12 -22.15 24.35
N VAL A 122 4.43 -23.09 24.99
CA VAL A 122 3.66 -22.87 26.21
C VAL A 122 4.02 -23.94 27.24
N SER A 123 4.20 -23.54 28.50
CA SER A 123 4.57 -24.45 29.60
C SER A 123 3.81 -24.13 30.87
N ASP A 124 3.36 -25.18 31.58
CA ASP A 124 2.77 -25.12 32.93
C ASP A 124 3.85 -25.23 34.04
N GLY A 125 5.12 -25.26 33.67
CA GLY A 125 6.27 -25.47 34.57
C GLY A 125 6.73 -26.92 34.70
N SER A 126 5.94 -27.88 34.22
CA SER A 126 6.23 -29.32 34.23
C SER A 126 6.21 -29.95 32.86
N LEU A 127 5.21 -29.60 32.08
CA LEU A 127 4.99 -30.04 30.71
C LEU A 127 4.94 -28.85 29.76
N SER A 128 5.04 -29.11 28.46
CA SER A 128 5.03 -28.06 27.47
C SER A 128 4.43 -28.54 26.14
N ALA A 129 3.94 -27.60 25.35
CA ALA A 129 3.56 -27.78 23.96
C ALA A 129 4.20 -26.67 23.12
N ALA A 130 4.35 -26.92 21.82
CA ALA A 130 4.87 -25.92 20.88
C ALA A 130 4.16 -26.04 19.54
N LYS A 131 4.07 -24.90 18.82
CA LYS A 131 3.51 -24.82 17.46
C LYS A 131 4.32 -23.81 16.65
N SER A 132 4.63 -24.19 15.41
CA SER A 132 5.29 -23.30 14.45
C SER A 132 4.28 -22.42 13.76
N PHE A 133 4.71 -21.21 13.43
CA PHE A 133 3.93 -20.18 12.77
C PHE A 133 4.76 -19.52 11.68
N THR A 134 4.09 -19.12 10.62
CA THR A 134 4.64 -18.31 9.53
C THR A 134 3.91 -16.97 9.50
N VAL A 135 4.67 -15.88 9.44
CA VAL A 135 4.12 -14.52 9.27
C VAL A 135 4.68 -13.96 7.97
N THR A 136 3.81 -13.71 7.01
CA THR A 136 4.16 -13.10 5.72
C THR A 136 3.82 -11.62 5.75
N ILE A 137 4.79 -10.76 5.43
CA ILE A 137 4.54 -9.33 5.32
C ILE A 137 4.00 -9.00 3.95
N THR A 138 2.99 -8.17 3.92
CA THR A 138 2.39 -7.64 2.68
C THR A 138 2.71 -6.16 2.55
N ASP A 139 3.00 -5.75 1.32
CA ASP A 139 3.33 -4.38 0.93
C ASP A 139 2.20 -3.39 1.24
N ASP A 140 2.55 -2.23 1.80
CA ASP A 140 1.74 -1.01 1.79
C ASP A 140 2.28 -0.07 0.70
N PRO A 141 1.74 -0.09 -0.52
CA PRO A 141 2.30 0.68 -1.63
C PRO A 141 2.41 2.19 -1.37
N SER A 142 1.78 2.70 -0.30
CA SER A 142 1.77 4.14 -0.02
C SER A 142 3.10 4.69 0.48
N ASP A 143 4.03 3.83 0.94
CA ASP A 143 5.36 4.23 1.44
C ASP A 143 6.52 3.77 0.55
N ASN A 144 6.24 3.09 -0.57
CA ASN A 144 7.25 2.76 -1.58
C ASN A 144 8.00 4.02 -2.05
N PRO A 145 9.33 3.95 -2.18
CA PRO A 145 10.11 5.13 -2.53
C PRO A 145 9.73 5.68 -3.91
N ASN A 146 9.51 6.99 -3.98
CA ASN A 146 9.36 7.66 -5.26
C ASN A 146 10.67 7.60 -6.06
N THR A 147 10.57 7.32 -7.35
CA THR A 147 11.72 7.28 -8.26
C THR A 147 11.61 8.34 -9.34
N GLU A 148 12.75 8.79 -9.85
CA GLU A 148 12.80 9.62 -11.06
C GLU A 148 12.44 8.78 -12.29
N PRO A 149 11.83 9.37 -13.34
CA PRO A 149 11.51 8.65 -14.56
C PRO A 149 12.75 8.08 -15.26
N THR A 150 12.69 6.80 -15.64
CA THR A 150 13.62 6.15 -16.56
C THR A 150 12.92 5.96 -17.90
N CYS A 151 13.57 6.37 -18.98
CA CYS A 151 12.94 6.41 -20.31
C CYS A 151 13.74 5.63 -21.33
N ASP A 152 13.03 4.80 -22.11
CA ASP A 152 13.55 4.06 -23.25
C ASP A 152 12.83 4.45 -24.55
N VAL A 153 13.42 4.15 -25.69
CA VAL A 153 12.79 4.43 -26.99
C VAL A 153 11.43 3.74 -27.08
N TYR A 154 10.39 4.50 -27.37
CA TYR A 154 9.05 3.93 -27.56
C TYR A 154 8.99 3.06 -28.80
N ILE A 155 8.50 1.83 -28.64
CA ILE A 155 8.34 0.84 -29.71
C ILE A 155 6.85 0.44 -29.76
N THR A 156 6.23 0.55 -30.93
CA THR A 156 4.83 0.14 -31.16
C THR A 156 4.67 -1.38 -31.10
N GLU A 157 3.42 -1.86 -31.00
CA GLU A 157 3.12 -3.30 -31.06
C GLU A 157 3.68 -4.03 -32.30
N GLY A 158 4.02 -3.30 -33.35
CA GLY A 158 4.63 -3.81 -34.59
C GLY A 158 6.16 -3.79 -34.59
N ASP A 159 6.82 -3.66 -33.44
CA ASP A 159 8.27 -3.51 -33.31
C ASP A 159 8.87 -2.32 -34.08
N ILE A 160 8.08 -1.25 -34.24
CA ILE A 160 8.52 -0.02 -34.91
C ILE A 160 8.91 1.03 -33.87
N ALA A 161 10.18 1.44 -33.85
CA ALA A 161 10.62 2.55 -33.03
C ALA A 161 10.08 3.88 -33.58
N ILE A 162 9.41 4.66 -32.75
CA ILE A 162 8.93 6.00 -33.11
C ILE A 162 10.01 7.00 -32.72
N GLN A 163 10.49 7.73 -33.73
CA GLN A 163 11.49 8.77 -33.51
C GLN A 163 10.96 9.87 -32.59
N ASN A 164 11.77 10.33 -31.65
CA ASN A 164 11.45 11.36 -30.65
C ASN A 164 10.38 10.97 -29.63
N ALA A 165 9.96 9.71 -29.58
CA ALA A 165 9.08 9.16 -28.57
C ALA A 165 9.83 8.23 -27.62
N GLU A 166 9.53 8.33 -26.33
CA GLU A 166 10.11 7.51 -25.29
C GLU A 166 9.00 7.03 -24.34
N GLN A 167 9.05 5.73 -23.98
CA GLN A 167 8.27 5.17 -22.87
C GLN A 167 9.05 5.44 -21.60
N CYS A 168 8.40 6.06 -20.62
CA CYS A 168 9.00 6.40 -19.34
C CYS A 168 8.27 5.66 -18.22
N GLU A 169 9.01 5.18 -17.24
CA GLU A 169 8.53 4.45 -16.07
C GLU A 169 9.07 5.09 -14.80
N MET A 170 8.25 5.11 -13.74
CA MET A 170 8.64 5.62 -12.43
C MET A 170 7.76 5.01 -11.34
N THR A 171 8.21 5.07 -10.09
CA THR A 171 7.34 4.84 -8.92
C THR A 171 6.89 6.20 -8.38
N ARG A 172 5.59 6.36 -8.14
CA ARG A 172 5.03 7.56 -7.54
C ARG A 172 3.86 7.23 -6.62
N GLY A 173 3.92 7.71 -5.37
CA GLY A 173 2.94 7.36 -4.34
C GLY A 173 2.81 5.85 -4.15
N GLY A 174 3.94 5.13 -4.16
CA GLY A 174 3.99 3.68 -4.06
C GLY A 174 3.49 2.89 -5.26
N LEU A 175 3.08 3.53 -6.33
CA LEU A 175 2.53 2.87 -7.51
C LEU A 175 3.51 2.94 -8.68
N PHE A 176 3.62 1.83 -9.41
CA PHE A 176 4.25 1.86 -10.73
C PHE A 176 3.41 2.72 -11.68
N ARG A 177 4.07 3.71 -12.29
CA ARG A 177 3.47 4.68 -13.21
C ARG A 177 4.26 4.73 -14.49
N GLU A 178 3.58 4.92 -15.58
CA GLU A 178 4.20 5.01 -16.91
C GLU A 178 3.58 6.13 -17.74
N PHE A 179 4.35 6.65 -18.69
CA PHE A 179 3.88 7.63 -19.67
C PHE A 179 4.72 7.57 -20.94
N ILE A 180 4.09 7.90 -22.08
CA ILE A 180 4.84 8.15 -23.32
C ILE A 180 5.12 9.64 -23.41
N LYS A 181 6.37 9.97 -23.69
CA LYS A 181 6.85 11.34 -23.93
C LYS A 181 7.23 11.48 -25.39
N TYR A 182 6.75 12.53 -26.05
CA TYR A 182 7.14 12.93 -27.40
C TYR A 182 7.74 14.33 -27.37
N VAL A 183 9.02 14.45 -27.78
CA VAL A 183 9.75 15.72 -27.79
C VAL A 183 10.25 15.99 -29.19
N PRO A 184 9.64 16.92 -29.96
CA PRO A 184 10.10 17.26 -31.29
C PRO A 184 11.58 17.67 -31.34
N GLN A 185 12.27 17.25 -32.38
CA GLN A 185 13.70 17.57 -32.54
C GLN A 185 13.99 19.10 -32.57
N SER A 186 12.99 19.89 -32.98
CA SER A 186 13.11 21.36 -33.04
C SER A 186 13.27 22.01 -31.67
N ILE A 187 12.74 21.39 -30.57
CA ILE A 187 12.80 21.98 -29.22
C ILE A 187 14.22 22.12 -28.71
N ASN A 188 15.09 21.14 -28.93
CA ASN A 188 16.47 21.20 -28.52
C ASN A 188 17.33 22.09 -29.44
N ALA A 189 16.88 22.37 -30.68
CA ALA A 189 17.62 23.14 -31.66
C ALA A 189 17.40 24.66 -31.53
N ASN A 190 16.24 25.11 -31.08
CA ASN A 190 15.83 26.51 -31.17
C ASN A 190 16.09 27.34 -29.91
N ASN A 191 16.47 26.71 -28.81
CA ASN A 191 16.67 27.37 -27.51
C ASN A 191 15.45 28.22 -27.06
N GLU A 192 14.24 27.80 -27.46
CA GLU A 192 12.98 28.41 -27.06
C GLU A 192 12.27 27.49 -26.03
N SER A 193 11.61 28.11 -25.06
CA SER A 193 10.89 27.34 -24.05
C SER A 193 9.58 26.75 -24.62
N ALA A 194 9.46 25.42 -24.54
CA ALA A 194 8.37 24.67 -25.10
C ALA A 194 7.15 24.59 -24.18
N PRO A 195 5.94 24.71 -24.71
CA PRO A 195 4.73 24.35 -23.97
C PRO A 195 4.62 22.83 -23.79
N ILE A 196 3.95 22.41 -22.71
CA ILE A 196 3.63 21.00 -22.40
C ILE A 196 2.15 20.77 -22.66
N VAL A 197 1.82 19.66 -23.30
CA VAL A 197 0.43 19.23 -23.50
C VAL A 197 0.26 17.79 -23.00
N PHE A 198 -0.54 17.62 -21.95
CA PHE A 198 -0.95 16.32 -21.46
C PHE A 198 -2.16 15.82 -22.26
N VAL A 199 -2.08 14.61 -22.79
CA VAL A 199 -3.17 13.95 -23.54
C VAL A 199 -3.68 12.79 -22.69
N LEU A 200 -4.78 13.03 -21.97
CA LEU A 200 -5.31 12.14 -20.95
C LEU A 200 -6.38 11.21 -21.55
N ARG A 201 -6.11 9.92 -21.49
CA ARG A 201 -7.01 8.91 -22.05
C ARG A 201 -8.24 8.66 -21.20
N GLY A 202 -9.18 7.93 -21.78
CA GLY A 202 -10.40 7.50 -21.11
C GLY A 202 -10.20 6.32 -20.17
N TYR A 203 -11.27 5.91 -19.51
CA TYR A 203 -11.33 4.70 -18.70
C TYR A 203 -11.10 3.44 -19.56
N THR A 204 -10.35 2.48 -19.04
CA THR A 204 -9.99 1.20 -19.67
C THR A 204 -9.01 1.23 -20.84
N ASN A 205 -8.59 2.39 -21.30
CA ASN A 205 -7.68 2.49 -22.43
C ASN A 205 -6.23 2.48 -21.98
N TYR A 206 -5.32 2.06 -22.85
CA TYR A 206 -3.88 2.16 -22.66
C TYR A 206 -3.34 3.43 -23.35
N ASP A 207 -2.21 3.95 -22.87
CA ASP A 207 -1.58 5.19 -23.36
C ASP A 207 -1.13 5.08 -24.83
N ASP A 208 -0.62 3.93 -25.26
CA ASP A 208 -0.17 3.65 -26.62
C ASP A 208 -1.29 3.86 -27.65
N TRP A 209 -2.53 3.41 -27.36
CA TRP A 209 -3.63 3.59 -28.27
C TRP A 209 -3.89 5.07 -28.63
N ILE A 210 -3.90 5.97 -27.63
CA ILE A 210 -4.16 7.39 -27.88
C ILE A 210 -2.95 8.06 -28.53
N PHE A 211 -1.73 7.58 -28.25
CA PHE A 211 -0.51 8.04 -28.89
C PHE A 211 -0.51 7.68 -30.37
N ASP A 212 -0.77 6.43 -30.73
CA ASP A 212 -0.69 5.94 -32.11
C ASP A 212 -1.80 6.50 -33.02
N ASP A 213 -3.01 6.65 -32.49
CA ASP A 213 -4.19 7.02 -33.28
C ASP A 213 -4.48 8.54 -33.33
N SER A 214 -3.91 9.35 -32.43
CA SER A 214 -4.29 10.75 -32.28
C SER A 214 -3.71 11.72 -33.30
N ASN A 215 -2.60 11.34 -33.95
CA ASN A 215 -1.81 12.20 -34.84
C ASN A 215 -1.34 13.54 -34.19
N PHE A 216 -1.28 13.59 -32.85
CA PHE A 216 -0.80 14.78 -32.12
C PHE A 216 0.69 15.06 -32.40
N GLN A 217 1.48 14.04 -32.76
CA GLN A 217 2.91 14.19 -33.08
C GLN A 217 3.13 15.18 -34.21
N THR A 218 2.28 15.16 -35.25
CA THR A 218 2.35 16.13 -36.37
C THR A 218 2.15 17.56 -35.87
N GLN A 219 1.20 17.76 -34.95
CA GLN A 219 0.97 19.08 -34.35
C GLN A 219 2.13 19.51 -33.44
N ALA A 220 2.71 18.57 -32.72
CA ALA A 220 3.87 18.83 -31.87
C ALA A 220 5.07 19.29 -32.70
N ASP A 221 5.33 18.64 -33.85
CA ASP A 221 6.41 19.02 -34.76
C ASP A 221 6.16 20.41 -35.39
N GLU A 222 4.92 20.72 -35.75
CA GLU A 222 4.55 21.99 -36.36
C GLU A 222 4.65 23.17 -35.38
N TYR A 223 4.18 22.97 -34.14
CA TYR A 223 4.07 24.06 -33.15
C TYR A 223 5.11 24.04 -32.04
N GLY A 224 6.03 23.08 -32.02
CA GLY A 224 7.06 22.94 -31.00
C GLY A 224 6.47 22.64 -29.63
N LEU A 225 5.64 21.57 -29.53
CA LEU A 225 4.99 21.16 -28.27
C LEU A 225 5.63 19.89 -27.73
N ILE A 226 5.86 19.82 -26.42
CA ILE A 226 6.12 18.54 -25.74
C ILE A 226 4.78 17.87 -25.44
N LEU A 227 4.61 16.64 -25.90
CA LEU A 227 3.43 15.85 -25.62
C LEU A 227 3.69 14.81 -24.57
N ILE A 228 2.77 14.63 -23.63
CA ILE A 228 2.81 13.61 -22.61
C ILE A 228 1.49 12.82 -22.61
N PHE A 229 1.62 11.51 -22.72
CA PHE A 229 0.51 10.56 -22.71
C PHE A 229 0.64 9.68 -21.46
N PRO A 230 0.17 10.15 -20.30
CA PRO A 230 0.36 9.39 -19.07
C PRO A 230 -0.69 8.28 -18.93
N GLN A 231 -0.29 7.17 -18.30
CA GLN A 231 -1.15 6.06 -17.96
C GLN A 231 -1.81 6.30 -16.61
N GLY A 232 -3.14 6.22 -16.55
CA GLY A 232 -3.89 6.21 -15.29
C GLY A 232 -3.63 4.92 -14.50
N SER A 233 -3.81 4.96 -13.20
CA SER A 233 -3.63 3.82 -12.31
C SER A 233 -4.72 2.74 -12.49
N ILE A 234 -4.50 1.55 -11.93
CA ILE A 234 -5.51 0.46 -11.92
C ILE A 234 -6.58 0.74 -10.87
N TYR A 235 -7.83 0.80 -11.29
CA TYR A 235 -8.97 0.90 -10.39
C TYR A 235 -9.32 -0.48 -9.85
N GLN A 236 -8.99 -0.72 -8.60
CA GLN A 236 -9.09 -2.04 -7.97
C GLN A 236 -10.46 -2.74 -8.12
N PRO A 237 -11.60 -2.04 -8.00
CA PRO A 237 -12.91 -2.69 -8.15
C PRO A 237 -13.16 -3.32 -9.53
N THR A 238 -12.52 -2.81 -10.59
CA THR A 238 -12.78 -3.25 -11.97
C THR A 238 -11.53 -3.74 -12.71
N GLN A 239 -10.35 -3.59 -12.11
CA GLN A 239 -9.05 -3.89 -12.73
C GLN A 239 -8.81 -3.11 -14.05
N ALA A 240 -9.44 -1.97 -14.18
CA ALA A 240 -9.33 -1.10 -15.35
C ALA A 240 -8.51 0.14 -15.01
N THR A 241 -7.79 0.64 -15.99
CA THR A 241 -7.04 1.89 -15.83
C THR A 241 -7.98 3.09 -15.73
N HIS A 242 -7.66 4.03 -14.85
CA HIS A 242 -8.52 5.18 -14.57
C HIS A 242 -7.72 6.38 -14.10
N TRP A 243 -8.38 7.53 -14.05
CA TRP A 243 -7.98 8.73 -13.34
C TRP A 243 -8.87 8.89 -12.11
N ASN A 244 -8.29 9.20 -10.95
CA ASN A 244 -9.04 9.51 -9.75
C ASN A 244 -9.61 10.93 -9.84
N VAL A 245 -10.86 11.02 -10.22
CA VAL A 245 -11.59 12.30 -10.41
C VAL A 245 -12.68 12.49 -9.36
N GLY A 246 -12.69 11.67 -8.28
CA GLY A 246 -13.78 11.65 -7.33
C GLY A 246 -15.07 11.03 -7.93
N GLY A 247 -16.21 11.32 -7.33
CA GLY A 247 -17.50 10.82 -7.81
C GLY A 247 -17.55 9.29 -7.93
N TRP A 248 -17.66 8.76 -9.15
CA TRP A 248 -17.73 7.33 -9.40
C TRP A 248 -16.37 6.59 -9.18
N THR A 249 -15.24 7.33 -9.13
CA THR A 249 -13.92 6.81 -8.78
C THR A 249 -13.58 7.04 -7.30
N SER A 250 -14.55 7.35 -6.46
CA SER A 250 -14.36 7.72 -5.04
C SER A 250 -13.72 6.62 -4.16
N GLN A 251 -13.63 5.39 -4.65
CA GLN A 251 -12.90 4.30 -3.97
C GLN A 251 -11.40 4.26 -4.35
N SER A 252 -10.98 5.09 -5.30
CA SER A 252 -9.56 5.26 -5.62
C SER A 252 -8.91 6.17 -4.58
N THR A 253 -7.76 5.75 -4.09
CA THR A 253 -6.89 6.55 -3.21
C THR A 253 -5.68 7.11 -3.94
N THR A 254 -5.56 6.81 -5.25
CA THR A 254 -4.41 7.25 -6.07
C THR A 254 -4.35 8.77 -6.15
N ASP A 255 -3.18 9.33 -5.93
CA ASP A 255 -2.87 10.73 -6.17
C ASP A 255 -2.33 10.91 -7.61
N ASP A 256 -3.27 11.07 -8.55
CA ASP A 256 -2.91 11.30 -9.95
C ASP A 256 -2.41 12.73 -10.21
N ILE A 257 -2.67 13.66 -9.28
CA ILE A 257 -2.18 15.04 -9.38
C ILE A 257 -0.69 15.05 -9.10
N ASP A 258 -0.25 14.41 -8.00
CA ASP A 258 1.17 14.26 -7.67
C ASP A 258 1.96 13.57 -8.79
N PHE A 259 1.37 12.60 -9.47
CA PHE A 259 1.98 11.96 -10.64
C PHE A 259 2.15 12.95 -11.81
N ILE A 260 1.14 13.75 -12.15
CA ILE A 260 1.25 14.75 -13.21
C ILE A 260 2.28 15.83 -12.86
N ASP A 261 2.28 16.31 -11.62
CA ASP A 261 3.25 17.31 -11.14
C ASP A 261 4.69 16.75 -11.22
N SER A 262 4.90 15.48 -10.84
CA SER A 262 6.23 14.86 -10.95
C SER A 262 6.75 14.77 -12.39
N ILE A 263 5.87 14.57 -13.37
CA ILE A 263 6.24 14.62 -14.80
C ILE A 263 6.64 16.04 -15.21
N ILE A 264 5.92 17.07 -14.72
CA ILE A 264 6.26 18.47 -14.99
C ILE A 264 7.64 18.81 -14.42
N ASP A 265 7.93 18.41 -13.19
CA ASP A 265 9.23 18.61 -12.53
C ASP A 265 10.37 17.93 -13.31
N TYR A 266 10.13 16.68 -13.74
CA TYR A 266 11.10 15.95 -14.58
C TYR A 266 11.37 16.69 -15.90
N LEU A 267 10.33 17.21 -16.56
CA LEU A 267 10.48 17.94 -17.82
C LEU A 267 11.22 19.27 -17.61
N ASP A 268 10.94 20.00 -16.53
CA ASP A 268 11.64 21.26 -16.20
C ASP A 268 13.11 21.03 -15.89
N GLY A 269 13.45 19.90 -15.28
CA GLY A 269 14.84 19.50 -15.02
C GLY A 269 15.64 19.06 -16.26
N ASN A 270 14.96 18.62 -17.33
CA ASN A 270 15.61 17.99 -18.49
C ASN A 270 15.45 18.78 -19.80
N TYR A 271 14.49 19.69 -19.91
CA TYR A 271 14.17 20.45 -21.13
C TYR A 271 13.94 21.92 -20.80
N LEU A 272 14.10 22.78 -21.79
CA LEU A 272 13.70 24.17 -21.67
C LEU A 272 12.17 24.27 -21.88
N VAL A 273 11.41 24.18 -20.79
CA VAL A 273 9.94 24.24 -20.83
C VAL A 273 9.38 25.59 -20.39
N ASN A 274 8.15 25.88 -20.78
CA ASN A 274 7.41 27.06 -20.35
C ASN A 274 6.31 26.67 -19.36
N LEU A 275 6.61 26.76 -18.07
CA LEU A 275 5.67 26.41 -16.99
C LEU A 275 4.39 27.26 -16.95
N ASN A 276 4.34 28.39 -17.68
CA ASN A 276 3.11 29.17 -17.86
C ASN A 276 2.28 28.70 -19.07
N ARG A 277 2.69 27.66 -19.77
CA ARG A 277 2.03 27.12 -20.96
C ARG A 277 1.93 25.61 -20.86
N ILE A 278 1.28 25.13 -19.79
CA ILE A 278 0.93 23.74 -19.57
C ILE A 278 -0.56 23.58 -19.89
N TYR A 279 -0.87 22.62 -20.74
CA TYR A 279 -2.22 22.36 -21.20
C TYR A 279 -2.57 20.89 -21.00
N SER A 280 -3.84 20.60 -20.81
CA SER A 280 -4.34 19.24 -20.81
C SER A 280 -5.55 19.10 -21.74
N THR A 281 -5.64 17.97 -22.41
CA THR A 281 -6.80 17.52 -23.16
C THR A 281 -7.08 16.07 -22.82
N GLY A 282 -8.32 15.62 -22.99
CA GLY A 282 -8.61 14.22 -22.67
C GLY A 282 -9.99 13.79 -23.12
N MET A 283 -10.17 12.48 -23.17
CA MET A 283 -11.42 11.84 -23.53
C MET A 283 -12.07 11.20 -22.31
N SER A 284 -13.41 11.31 -22.16
CA SER A 284 -14.17 10.62 -21.10
C SER A 284 -13.59 10.88 -19.70
N ASN A 285 -13.12 9.85 -18.99
CA ASN A 285 -12.47 9.98 -17.68
C ASN A 285 -11.22 10.88 -17.72
N GLY A 286 -10.41 10.84 -18.78
CA GLY A 286 -9.30 11.78 -18.99
C GLY A 286 -9.77 13.22 -19.21
N GLY A 287 -10.93 13.43 -19.82
CA GLY A 287 -11.55 14.74 -19.90
C GLY A 287 -11.99 15.28 -18.53
N PHE A 288 -12.49 14.41 -17.64
CA PHE A 288 -12.76 14.78 -16.25
C PHE A 288 -11.46 15.11 -15.50
N MET A 289 -10.39 14.37 -15.72
CA MET A 289 -9.10 14.67 -15.11
C MET A 289 -8.52 16.00 -15.61
N SER A 290 -8.64 16.30 -16.91
CA SER A 290 -8.27 17.63 -17.44
C SER A 290 -9.04 18.76 -16.74
N TYR A 291 -10.32 18.54 -16.43
CA TYR A 291 -11.12 19.51 -15.68
C TYR A 291 -10.64 19.64 -14.23
N VAL A 292 -10.32 18.52 -13.56
CA VAL A 292 -9.74 18.55 -12.19
C VAL A 292 -8.45 19.36 -12.18
N LEU A 293 -7.51 19.07 -13.08
CA LEU A 293 -6.24 19.79 -13.21
C LEU A 293 -6.45 21.30 -13.42
N SER A 294 -7.46 21.70 -14.19
CA SER A 294 -7.75 23.12 -14.44
C SER A 294 -8.24 23.87 -13.20
N LEU A 295 -8.83 23.16 -12.22
CA LEU A 295 -9.34 23.78 -10.99
C LEU A 295 -8.27 24.02 -9.93
N ILE A 296 -7.17 23.28 -9.99
CA ILE A 296 -6.10 23.35 -8.98
C ILE A 296 -4.91 24.22 -9.41
N HIS A 297 -4.77 24.51 -10.70
CA HIS A 297 -3.68 25.30 -11.28
C HIS A 297 -4.10 26.71 -11.75
N ILE A 298 -5.26 27.18 -11.31
CA ILE A 298 -5.76 28.53 -11.62
C ILE A 298 -5.34 29.52 -10.55
#